data_a7749e0abeede0774076bb1510aafec8
#
_entry.id   a7749e0abeede0774076bb1510aafec8
#
_cell.length_a   1.000
_cell.length_b   1.000
_cell.length_c   1.000
_cell.angle_alpha   90.00
_cell.angle_beta   90.00
_cell.angle_gamma   90.00
#
_symmetry.space_group_name_H-M   'P 1'
#
loop_
_entity.id
_entity.type
_entity.pdbx_description
1 polymer ?
#
loop_
_entity_poly.entity_id
_entity_poly.type
_entity_poly.pdbx_seq_one_letter_code
_entity_poly.pdbx_strand_id
1 'polypeptide(L)'
;MSSVARTVRTTPDRVWSVLADGWLYPLWVVGAARIRDVDDTWPEVGARIHHSVGIWPALINDDTEVLEQQPGQLIRLRASAWPLGQAHVEISLTANGSHTDVVIEEHATSGPGAVLPDVVVAPGLNWRNVETLRRLAFIAEKRPIRQPADQG
;
A
#
# COMPACT_ATOMS: atom_id res chain seq x y z
N MET A 1 14.74 7.04 -3.88
CA MET A 1 14.10 5.72 -3.84
C MET A 1 14.12 5.21 -2.41
N SER A 2 13.04 4.61 -1.97
CA SER A 2 12.93 3.96 -0.66
C SER A 2 12.71 2.46 -0.88
N SER A 3 13.45 1.63 -0.17
CA SER A 3 13.25 0.17 -0.14
C SER A 3 13.28 -0.30 1.32
N VAL A 4 12.20 -0.90 1.77
CA VAL A 4 12.04 -1.38 3.14
C VAL A 4 11.48 -2.79 3.10
N ALA A 5 12.02 -3.67 3.92
CA ALA A 5 11.60 -5.06 4.05
C ALA A 5 11.13 -5.38 5.47
N ARG A 6 10.16 -6.29 5.57
CA ARG A 6 9.70 -6.83 6.85
C ARG A 6 9.23 -8.29 6.68
N THR A 7 9.58 -9.12 7.63
CA THR A 7 9.01 -10.46 7.76
C THR A 7 7.68 -10.40 8.53
N VAL A 8 6.61 -10.87 7.90
CA VAL A 8 5.25 -10.94 8.47
C VAL A 8 4.96 -12.37 8.90
N ARG A 9 4.44 -12.57 10.10
CA ARG A 9 4.22 -13.89 10.73
C ARG A 9 2.94 -14.54 10.25
N THR A 10 2.70 -14.57 8.95
CA THR A 10 1.57 -15.24 8.32
C THR A 10 1.86 -15.54 6.87
N THR A 11 0.96 -16.25 6.20
CA THR A 11 1.13 -16.68 4.80
C THR A 11 0.99 -15.53 3.81
N PRO A 12 1.56 -15.65 2.59
CA PRO A 12 1.36 -14.66 1.53
C PRO A 12 -0.12 -14.40 1.21
N ASP A 13 -0.97 -15.42 1.23
CA ASP A 13 -2.40 -15.26 0.96
C ASP A 13 -3.10 -14.36 1.97
N ARG A 14 -2.71 -14.44 3.23
CA ARG A 14 -3.28 -13.55 4.26
C ARG A 14 -2.81 -12.12 4.11
N VAL A 15 -1.54 -11.91 3.80
CA VAL A 15 -1.02 -10.57 3.48
C VAL A 15 -1.74 -10.02 2.25
N TRP A 16 -1.86 -10.83 1.21
CA TRP A 16 -2.57 -10.44 -0.01
C TRP A 16 -4.02 -10.05 0.27
N SER A 17 -4.71 -10.76 1.14
CA SER A 17 -6.10 -10.46 1.51
C SER A 17 -6.28 -9.05 2.09
N VAL A 18 -5.26 -8.52 2.75
CA VAL A 18 -5.26 -7.13 3.24
C VAL A 18 -5.04 -6.15 2.10
N LEU A 19 -4.07 -6.43 1.22
CA LEU A 19 -3.79 -5.59 0.04
C LEU A 19 -4.98 -5.57 -0.93
N ALA A 20 -5.66 -6.69 -1.09
CA ALA A 20 -6.81 -6.83 -1.97
C ALA A 20 -8.10 -6.20 -1.42
N ASP A 21 -8.11 -5.79 -0.17
CA ASP A 21 -9.23 -5.07 0.45
C ASP A 21 -8.92 -3.57 0.47
N GLY A 22 -9.34 -2.87 -0.58
CA GLY A 22 -9.05 -1.44 -0.75
C GLY A 22 -9.59 -0.55 0.37
N TRP A 23 -10.66 -0.98 1.06
CA TRP A 23 -11.21 -0.25 2.20
C TRP A 23 -10.31 -0.27 3.44
N LEU A 24 -9.37 -1.21 3.53
CA LEU A 24 -8.36 -1.27 4.59
C LEU A 24 -7.16 -0.35 4.34
N TYR A 25 -7.03 0.20 3.13
CA TYR A 25 -5.88 1.00 2.70
C TYR A 25 -5.45 2.09 3.71
N PRO A 26 -6.37 2.92 4.27
CA PRO A 26 -5.98 3.95 5.22
C PRO A 26 -5.52 3.40 6.58
N LEU A 27 -5.77 2.13 6.86
CA LEU A 27 -5.35 1.51 8.13
C LEU A 27 -3.87 1.13 8.11
N TRP A 28 -3.31 0.84 6.95
CA TRP A 28 -1.91 0.45 6.84
C TRP A 28 -1.03 1.45 6.09
N VAL A 29 -1.58 2.24 5.18
CA VAL A 29 -0.82 3.29 4.48
C VAL A 29 -0.75 4.54 5.32
N VAL A 30 0.47 4.94 5.69
CA VAL A 30 0.70 6.16 6.46
C VAL A 30 0.51 7.38 5.55
N GLY A 31 -0.32 8.33 5.99
CA GLY A 31 -0.63 9.55 5.27
C GLY A 31 -1.87 9.49 4.39
N ALA A 32 -2.51 8.32 4.26
CA ALA A 32 -3.82 8.22 3.64
C ALA A 32 -4.88 8.81 4.59
N ALA A 33 -5.51 9.92 4.20
CA ALA A 33 -6.37 10.66 5.12
C ALA A 33 -7.80 10.11 5.15
N ARG A 34 -8.46 9.96 4.00
CA ARG A 34 -9.85 9.50 3.93
C ARG A 34 -10.13 8.84 2.59
N ILE A 35 -10.70 7.63 2.63
CA ILE A 35 -11.25 6.98 1.43
C ILE A 35 -12.65 7.52 1.17
N ARG A 36 -12.88 7.95 -0.08
CA ARG A 36 -14.20 8.34 -0.59
C ARG A 36 -14.91 7.17 -1.24
N ASP A 37 -14.15 6.36 -1.98
CA ASP A 37 -14.66 5.20 -2.72
C ASP A 37 -13.52 4.24 -3.11
N VAL A 38 -13.87 3.00 -3.37
CA VAL A 38 -12.98 1.96 -3.90
C VAL A 38 -13.69 1.33 -5.09
N ASP A 39 -13.02 1.28 -6.25
CA ASP A 39 -13.58 0.61 -7.43
C ASP A 39 -13.88 -0.86 -7.13
N ASP A 40 -15.03 -1.36 -7.58
CA ASP A 40 -15.45 -2.74 -7.34
C ASP A 40 -14.47 -3.78 -7.90
N THR A 41 -13.69 -3.39 -8.92
CA THR A 41 -12.67 -4.23 -9.54
C THR A 41 -11.35 -4.29 -8.77
N TRP A 42 -11.16 -3.49 -7.69
CA TRP A 42 -9.94 -3.54 -6.91
C TRP A 42 -9.64 -4.98 -6.41
N PRO A 43 -8.43 -5.53 -6.54
CA PRO A 43 -7.16 -4.92 -6.96
C PRO A 43 -6.78 -5.17 -8.44
N GLU A 44 -7.72 -5.30 -9.36
CA GLU A 44 -7.41 -5.49 -10.78
C GLU A 44 -6.69 -4.27 -11.39
N VAL A 45 -5.91 -4.50 -12.44
CA VAL A 45 -5.20 -3.43 -13.15
C VAL A 45 -6.19 -2.37 -13.64
N GLY A 46 -5.89 -1.11 -13.37
CA GLY A 46 -6.74 0.04 -13.67
C GLY A 46 -7.73 0.41 -12.58
N ALA A 47 -7.97 -0.47 -11.60
CA ALA A 47 -8.83 -0.15 -10.46
C ALA A 47 -8.20 0.92 -9.57
N ARG A 48 -9.03 1.74 -8.95
CA ARG A 48 -8.63 2.90 -8.16
C ARG A 48 -9.23 2.90 -6.77
N ILE A 49 -8.46 3.43 -5.84
CA ILE A 49 -8.92 3.90 -4.53
C ILE A 49 -8.99 5.43 -4.62
N HIS A 50 -10.18 5.97 -4.38
CA HIS A 50 -10.43 7.41 -4.38
C HIS A 50 -10.30 7.94 -2.96
N HIS A 51 -9.39 8.87 -2.73
CA HIS A 51 -9.12 9.42 -1.41
C HIS A 51 -9.04 10.95 -1.41
N SER A 52 -9.19 11.52 -0.22
CA SER A 52 -8.99 12.94 0.03
C SER A 52 -7.80 13.13 0.95
N VAL A 53 -6.95 14.07 0.63
CA VAL A 53 -5.75 14.43 1.39
C VAL A 53 -5.77 15.92 1.70
N GLY A 54 -5.32 16.31 2.87
CA GLY A 54 -5.19 17.70 3.26
C GLY A 54 -5.96 18.04 4.55
N ILE A 55 -5.98 19.32 4.88
CA ILE A 55 -6.67 19.86 6.05
C ILE A 55 -7.81 20.75 5.55
N TRP A 56 -9.01 20.50 6.07
CA TRP A 56 -10.16 21.36 5.74
C TRP A 56 -9.85 22.86 5.99
N PRO A 57 -10.20 23.79 5.08
CA PRO A 57 -10.97 23.61 3.84
C PRO A 57 -10.14 23.19 2.60
N ALA A 58 -8.84 23.01 2.71
CA ALA A 58 -7.94 22.71 1.59
C ALA A 58 -7.82 21.19 1.34
N LEU A 59 -8.95 20.52 1.14
CA LEU A 59 -8.95 19.11 0.77
C LEU A 59 -8.69 18.92 -0.72
N ILE A 60 -7.76 18.04 -1.05
CA ILE A 60 -7.44 17.63 -2.42
C ILE A 60 -7.95 16.21 -2.64
N ASN A 61 -8.76 16.03 -3.67
CA ASN A 61 -9.22 14.72 -4.10
C ASN A 61 -8.17 14.10 -5.03
N ASP A 62 -7.79 12.87 -4.76
CA ASP A 62 -6.77 12.15 -5.51
C ASP A 62 -7.10 10.66 -5.56
N ASP A 63 -6.30 9.90 -6.29
CA ASP A 63 -6.48 8.46 -6.41
C ASP A 63 -5.16 7.68 -6.34
N THR A 64 -5.30 6.39 -6.02
CA THR A 64 -4.25 5.39 -6.15
C THR A 64 -4.73 4.33 -7.13
N GLU A 65 -3.97 4.07 -8.17
CA GLU A 65 -4.33 3.15 -9.25
C GLU A 65 -3.42 1.94 -9.29
N VAL A 66 -3.99 0.76 -9.54
CA VAL A 66 -3.24 -0.47 -9.77
C VAL A 66 -2.65 -0.46 -11.17
N LEU A 67 -1.33 -0.50 -11.27
CA LEU A 67 -0.59 -0.60 -12.54
C LEU A 67 -0.31 -2.04 -12.95
N GLU A 68 -0.04 -2.90 -11.97
CA GLU A 68 0.24 -4.32 -12.14
C GLU A 68 -0.14 -5.07 -10.88
N GLN A 69 -0.60 -6.30 -11.02
CA GLN A 69 -0.83 -7.17 -9.88
C GLN A 69 -0.65 -8.63 -10.28
N GLN A 70 -0.09 -9.40 -9.34
CA GLN A 70 0.01 -10.85 -9.38
C GLN A 70 -0.46 -11.36 -8.01
N PRO A 71 -1.65 -11.98 -7.92
CA PRO A 71 -2.24 -12.37 -6.64
C PRO A 71 -1.27 -13.16 -5.76
N GLY A 72 -1.12 -12.74 -4.51
CA GLY A 72 -0.22 -13.37 -3.54
C GLY A 72 1.27 -13.10 -3.76
N GLN A 73 1.68 -12.34 -4.76
CA GLN A 73 3.09 -12.12 -5.11
C GLN A 73 3.49 -10.65 -5.23
N LEU A 74 2.70 -9.85 -5.94
CA LEU A 74 3.10 -8.49 -6.30
C LEU A 74 1.88 -7.60 -6.52
N ILE A 75 1.96 -6.37 -6.04
CA ILE A 75 1.11 -5.27 -6.48
C ILE A 75 1.97 -4.03 -6.73
N ARG A 76 1.75 -3.38 -7.87
CA ARG A 76 2.39 -2.10 -8.22
C ARG A 76 1.32 -1.04 -8.36
N LEU A 77 1.52 0.07 -7.67
CA LEU A 77 0.56 1.17 -7.57
C LEU A 77 1.18 2.46 -8.08
N ARG A 78 0.35 3.30 -8.70
CA ARG A 78 0.62 4.73 -8.82
C ARG A 78 -0.13 5.44 -7.72
N ALA A 79 0.61 5.96 -6.76
CA ALA A 79 0.07 6.68 -5.61
C ALA A 79 0.34 8.18 -5.75
N SER A 80 -0.60 8.98 -5.32
CA SER A 80 -0.41 10.42 -5.20
C SER A 80 0.03 10.77 -3.79
N ALA A 81 1.11 11.51 -3.68
CA ALA A 81 1.78 11.87 -2.43
C ALA A 81 1.87 13.39 -2.30
N TRP A 82 0.70 14.05 -2.24
CA TRP A 82 0.67 15.49 -2.04
C TRP A 82 1.39 15.91 -0.73
N PRO A 83 2.22 16.97 -0.72
CA PRO A 83 2.55 17.88 -1.85
C PRO A 83 3.70 17.39 -2.73
N LEU A 84 4.22 16.18 -2.54
CA LEU A 84 5.43 15.68 -3.19
C LEU A 84 5.23 15.22 -4.65
N GLY A 85 3.96 15.08 -5.09
CA GLY A 85 3.61 14.65 -6.43
C GLY A 85 3.16 13.20 -6.48
N GLN A 86 3.51 12.49 -7.55
CA GLN A 86 3.17 11.08 -7.72
C GLN A 86 4.38 10.18 -7.46
N ALA A 87 4.10 8.97 -7.01
CA ALA A 87 5.08 7.93 -6.79
C ALA A 87 4.60 6.58 -7.33
N HIS A 88 5.52 5.76 -7.79
CA HIS A 88 5.30 4.33 -8.00
C HIS A 88 5.68 3.58 -6.73
N VAL A 89 4.77 2.74 -6.29
CA VAL A 89 4.94 1.89 -5.11
C VAL A 89 4.80 0.44 -5.54
N GLU A 90 5.80 -0.37 -5.27
CA GLU A 90 5.76 -1.81 -5.49
C GLU A 90 5.81 -2.54 -4.15
N ILE A 91 4.89 -3.45 -3.94
CA ILE A 91 4.86 -4.33 -2.77
C ILE A 91 4.97 -5.75 -3.26
N SER A 92 6.05 -6.42 -2.90
CA SER A 92 6.30 -7.83 -3.26
C SER A 92 6.23 -8.74 -2.03
N LEU A 93 5.69 -9.93 -2.24
CA LEU A 93 5.50 -10.96 -1.23
C LEU A 93 6.28 -12.21 -1.62
N THR A 94 7.09 -12.73 -0.70
CA THR A 94 7.83 -13.97 -0.90
C THR A 94 7.59 -14.89 0.29
N ALA A 95 7.14 -16.12 0.02
CA ALA A 95 6.96 -17.11 1.07
C ALA A 95 8.31 -17.46 1.71
N ASN A 96 8.33 -17.51 3.04
CA ASN A 96 9.48 -17.88 3.85
C ASN A 96 9.02 -18.83 4.98
N GLY A 97 8.88 -20.12 4.66
CA GLY A 97 8.30 -21.09 5.58
C GLY A 97 6.83 -20.73 5.89
N SER A 98 6.50 -20.57 7.17
CA SER A 98 5.19 -20.12 7.64
C SER A 98 5.02 -18.59 7.63
N HIS A 99 6.07 -17.88 7.24
CA HIS A 99 6.12 -16.40 7.21
C HIS A 99 6.13 -15.89 5.77
N THR A 100 6.00 -14.58 5.64
CA THR A 100 6.08 -13.87 4.35
C THR A 100 7.06 -12.73 4.48
N ASP A 101 8.05 -12.69 3.59
CA ASP A 101 8.91 -11.54 3.44
C ASP A 101 8.21 -10.53 2.53
N VAL A 102 7.95 -9.34 3.05
CA VAL A 102 7.30 -8.25 2.34
C VAL A 102 8.31 -7.15 2.10
N VAL A 103 8.45 -6.74 0.85
CA VAL A 103 9.30 -5.61 0.45
C VAL A 103 8.43 -4.53 -0.16
N ILE A 104 8.59 -3.30 0.29
CA ILE A 104 8.00 -2.12 -0.32
C ILE A 104 9.10 -1.27 -0.94
N GLU A 105 8.96 -0.97 -2.21
CA GLU A 105 9.85 -0.07 -2.95
C GLU A 105 9.04 1.10 -3.47
N GLU A 106 9.54 2.30 -3.26
CA GLU A 106 8.86 3.52 -3.65
C GLU A 106 9.83 4.52 -4.26
N HIS A 107 9.44 5.12 -5.38
CA HIS A 107 10.15 6.21 -5.99
C HIS A 107 9.19 7.25 -6.55
N ALA A 108 9.54 8.52 -6.34
CA ALA A 108 8.78 9.64 -6.88
C ALA A 108 8.94 9.69 -8.41
N THR A 109 7.81 9.88 -9.11
CA THR A 109 7.77 9.96 -10.59
C THR A 109 7.46 11.35 -11.11
N SER A 110 6.86 12.19 -10.28
CA SER A 110 6.54 13.59 -10.65
C SER A 110 6.43 14.49 -9.42
N GLY A 111 6.43 15.79 -9.64
CA GLY A 111 6.32 16.80 -8.61
C GLY A 111 7.64 17.07 -7.87
N PRO A 112 7.59 17.84 -6.77
CA PRO A 112 8.80 18.19 -6.00
C PRO A 112 9.59 16.98 -5.50
N GLY A 113 8.94 15.88 -5.16
CA GLY A 113 9.61 14.66 -4.71
C GLY A 113 10.50 14.01 -5.77
N ALA A 114 10.20 14.21 -7.06
CA ALA A 114 11.01 13.68 -8.17
C ALA A 114 12.24 14.54 -8.47
N VAL A 115 12.26 15.79 -8.03
CA VAL A 115 13.33 16.77 -8.31
C VAL A 115 14.30 16.92 -7.15
N LEU A 116 13.84 16.60 -5.93
CA LEU A 116 14.68 16.68 -4.74
C LEU A 116 15.67 15.50 -4.70
N PRO A 117 16.91 15.74 -4.23
CA PRO A 117 17.87 14.65 -4.07
C PRO A 117 17.38 13.57 -3.12
N ASP A 118 17.66 12.31 -3.44
CA ASP A 118 17.28 11.15 -2.61
C ASP A 118 17.74 11.29 -1.15
N VAL A 119 18.89 11.89 -0.91
CA VAL A 119 19.40 12.13 0.45
C VAL A 119 18.45 12.97 1.31
N VAL A 120 17.61 13.79 0.68
CA VAL A 120 16.63 14.64 1.36
C VAL A 120 15.28 13.91 1.53
N VAL A 121 14.87 13.15 0.53
CA VAL A 121 13.53 12.54 0.45
C VAL A 121 13.50 11.15 1.09
N ALA A 122 14.54 10.33 0.87
CA ALA A 122 14.57 8.94 1.29
C ALA A 122 14.41 8.70 2.79
N PRO A 123 14.98 9.51 3.71
CA PRO A 123 14.78 9.27 5.15
C PRO A 123 13.31 9.34 5.57
N GLY A 124 12.55 10.31 5.06
CA GLY A 124 11.12 10.46 5.34
C GLY A 124 10.29 9.33 4.74
N LEU A 125 10.59 8.93 3.51
CA LEU A 125 9.94 7.80 2.85
C LEU A 125 10.25 6.48 3.57
N ASN A 126 11.50 6.27 3.98
CA ASN A 126 11.89 5.07 4.70
C ASN A 126 11.15 4.96 6.04
N TRP A 127 11.09 6.03 6.82
CA TRP A 127 10.35 6.05 8.07
C TRP A 127 8.86 5.72 7.85
N ARG A 128 8.24 6.37 6.87
CA ARG A 128 6.84 6.12 6.52
C ARG A 128 6.62 4.68 6.09
N ASN A 129 7.49 4.13 5.25
CA ASN A 129 7.35 2.77 4.73
C ASN A 129 7.62 1.70 5.79
N VAL A 130 8.53 1.95 6.73
CA VAL A 130 8.71 1.08 7.92
C VAL A 130 7.40 1.02 8.74
N GLU A 131 6.78 2.16 9.00
CA GLU A 131 5.51 2.21 9.74
C GLU A 131 4.36 1.60 8.93
N THR A 132 4.31 1.82 7.63
CA THR A 132 3.34 1.21 6.72
C THR A 132 3.41 -0.31 6.79
N LEU A 133 4.61 -0.89 6.68
CA LEU A 133 4.79 -2.35 6.78
C LEU A 133 4.47 -2.89 8.18
N ARG A 134 4.75 -2.11 9.23
CA ARG A 134 4.38 -2.49 10.59
C ARG A 134 2.87 -2.62 10.76
N ARG A 135 2.12 -1.66 10.24
CA ARG A 135 0.65 -1.67 10.28
C ARG A 135 0.07 -2.78 9.41
N LEU A 136 0.60 -2.96 8.20
CA LEU A 136 0.20 -4.05 7.32
C LEU A 136 0.40 -5.41 7.99
N ALA A 137 1.56 -5.64 8.60
CA ALA A 137 1.87 -6.86 9.33
C ALA A 137 0.90 -7.10 10.49
N PHE A 138 0.61 -6.08 11.28
CA PHE A 138 -0.33 -6.17 12.40
C PHE A 138 -1.71 -6.61 11.93
N ILE A 139 -2.24 -6.01 10.87
CA ILE A 139 -3.56 -6.35 10.33
C ILE A 139 -3.54 -7.78 9.77
N ALA A 140 -2.54 -8.14 8.98
CA ALA A 140 -2.44 -9.46 8.36
C ALA A 140 -2.31 -10.58 9.39
N GLU A 141 -1.50 -10.39 10.43
CA GLU A 141 -1.29 -11.36 11.50
C GLU A 141 -2.52 -11.55 12.40
N LYS A 142 -3.35 -10.51 12.55
CA LYS A 142 -4.53 -10.51 13.41
C LYS A 142 -5.82 -10.83 12.67
N ARG A 143 -5.83 -10.76 11.34
CA ARG A 143 -7.04 -11.01 10.56
C ARG A 143 -7.47 -12.46 10.70
N PRO A 144 -8.74 -12.74 11.09
CA PRO A 144 -9.23 -14.12 11.15
C PRO A 144 -9.25 -14.75 9.76
N ILE A 145 -8.89 -16.03 9.68
CA ILE A 145 -9.06 -16.81 8.46
C ILE A 145 -10.57 -16.90 8.22
N ARG A 146 -11.04 -16.32 7.10
CA ARG A 146 -12.39 -16.64 6.62
C ARG A 146 -12.40 -18.13 6.28
N GLN A 147 -13.02 -18.93 7.12
CA GLN A 147 -13.42 -20.27 6.69
C GLN A 147 -14.39 -20.08 5.53
N PRO A 148 -14.25 -20.84 4.41
CA PRO A 148 -15.30 -20.87 3.41
C PRO A 148 -16.61 -21.17 4.14
N ALA A 149 -17.62 -20.33 3.90
CA ALA A 149 -18.94 -20.57 4.45
C ALA A 149 -19.34 -21.99 4.08
N ASP A 150 -19.61 -22.80 5.08
CA ASP A 150 -20.22 -24.10 4.88
C ASP A 150 -21.48 -23.87 4.04
N GLN A 151 -21.44 -24.29 2.80
CA GLN A 151 -22.62 -24.31 1.95
C GLN A 151 -23.44 -25.50 2.44
N GLY A 152 -24.23 -25.24 3.48
CA GLY A 152 -25.29 -26.11 3.88
C GLY A 152 -26.50 -25.97 2.96
#